data_7725d31e1c2a7f264da13250c08ccf9e
#
_entry.id   7725d31e1c2a7f264da13250c08ccf9e
#
_cell.length_a   1.000
_cell.length_b   1.000
_cell.length_c   1.000
_cell.angle_alpha   90.00
_cell.angle_beta   90.00
_cell.angle_gamma   90.00
#
_symmetry.space_group_name_H-M   'P 1'
#
loop_
_entity.id
_entity.type
_entity.pdbx_description
1 polymer ?
#
loop_
_entity_poly.entity_id
_entity_poly.type
_entity_poly.pdbx_seq_one_letter_code
_entity_poly.pdbx_strand_id
1 'polypeptide(L)'
;GDSTISSWSHLILPTVAGLVIVWVMIWFISKKELNSGIGKVSKVLIPLLFVIMAAIVIFSLTLPGHNLGIETLLTPDWSVLFDVNIWLAAFSQIIFSLSLGMAIALTYVSYLPEDSKLINNVLIVVSSNSGFEIFTAFGVFSILGFMSVTSGVPIESLIRQGTGLVFIVFPTIFNTMGIAGKILGPLFFLAILFAGITSALGFLEPLLNSVCDKFGFTRKKSASILCGVGFMISMFFTCGISSYLVEIVD
;
A
#
# COMPACT_ATOMS: atom_id res chain seq x y z
N GLY A 1 19.60 -5.33 13.93
CA GLY A 1 20.79 -5.09 13.11
C GLY A 1 21.58 -3.96 13.71
N ASP A 2 22.89 -4.12 13.84
CA ASP A 2 23.78 -3.13 14.45
C ASP A 2 23.72 -1.81 13.67
N SER A 3 23.30 -0.75 14.34
CA SER A 3 23.19 0.63 13.85
C SER A 3 24.55 1.33 13.83
N THR A 4 25.59 0.66 13.32
CA THR A 4 26.92 1.25 13.17
C THR A 4 27.06 1.91 11.80
N ILE A 5 27.86 2.99 11.72
CA ILE A 5 28.17 3.73 10.48
C ILE A 5 28.67 2.81 9.34
N SER A 6 29.22 1.65 9.67
CA SER A 6 29.60 0.61 8.71
C SER A 6 28.42 -0.04 7.96
N SER A 7 27.19 0.04 8.49
CA SER A 7 25.99 -0.48 7.81
C SER A 7 25.53 0.39 6.62
N TRP A 8 26.02 1.61 6.50
CA TRP A 8 25.71 2.52 5.39
C TRP A 8 26.28 2.05 4.05
N SER A 9 27.33 1.25 4.08
CA SER A 9 28.08 0.85 2.88
C SER A 9 27.61 -0.45 2.21
N HIS A 10 26.69 -1.18 2.82
CA HIS A 10 26.23 -2.46 2.27
C HIS A 10 24.87 -2.32 1.56
N LEU A 11 24.94 -2.20 0.23
CA LEU A 11 23.77 -2.37 -0.64
C LEU A 11 23.28 -3.83 -0.58
N ILE A 12 22.02 -4.01 -0.26
CA ILE A 12 21.41 -5.34 -0.26
C ILE A 12 21.05 -5.71 -1.70
N LEU A 13 21.93 -6.46 -2.36
CA LEU A 13 21.83 -6.75 -3.80
C LEU A 13 20.43 -7.29 -4.23
N PRO A 14 19.76 -8.20 -3.51
CA PRO A 14 18.41 -8.62 -3.85
C PRO A 14 17.38 -7.48 -3.83
N THR A 15 17.51 -6.54 -2.89
CA THR A 15 16.63 -5.36 -2.80
C THR A 15 16.84 -4.43 -3.99
N VAL A 16 18.10 -4.21 -4.38
CA VAL A 16 18.41 -3.41 -5.58
C VAL A 16 17.84 -4.05 -6.84
N ALA A 17 17.98 -5.38 -6.99
CA ALA A 17 17.42 -6.09 -8.14
C ALA A 17 15.88 -5.96 -8.19
N GLY A 18 15.21 -6.12 -7.04
CA GLY A 18 13.76 -5.90 -6.93
C GLY A 18 13.36 -4.46 -7.30
N LEU A 19 14.12 -3.47 -6.81
CA LEU A 19 13.90 -2.05 -7.11
C LEU A 19 14.01 -1.77 -8.62
N VAL A 20 15.04 -2.30 -9.28
CA VAL A 20 15.23 -2.16 -10.73
C VAL A 20 14.04 -2.75 -11.48
N ILE A 21 13.60 -3.96 -11.12
CA ILE A 21 12.46 -4.62 -11.76
C ILE A 21 11.20 -3.75 -11.63
N VAL A 22 10.88 -3.26 -10.44
CA VAL A 22 9.70 -2.44 -10.17
C VAL A 22 9.74 -1.13 -10.98
N TRP A 23 10.87 -0.40 -10.98
CA TRP A 23 10.98 0.85 -11.72
C TRP A 23 10.96 0.65 -13.24
N VAL A 24 11.53 -0.44 -13.74
CA VAL A 24 11.43 -0.81 -15.17
C VAL A 24 9.97 -1.10 -15.54
N MET A 25 9.23 -1.82 -14.70
CA MET A 25 7.79 -2.08 -14.92
C MET A 25 7.00 -0.77 -14.92
N ILE A 26 7.20 0.11 -13.93
CA ILE A 26 6.54 1.42 -13.84
C ILE A 26 6.84 2.24 -15.10
N TRP A 27 8.10 2.33 -15.51
CA TRP A 27 8.50 3.04 -16.72
C TRP A 27 7.82 2.49 -17.98
N PHE A 28 7.78 1.15 -18.12
CA PHE A 28 7.17 0.47 -19.28
C PHE A 28 5.67 0.77 -19.40
N ILE A 29 4.99 0.88 -18.26
CA ILE A 29 3.56 1.20 -18.20
C ILE A 29 3.33 2.69 -18.44
N SER A 30 4.09 3.55 -17.75
CA SER A 30 3.88 5.02 -17.75
C SER A 30 4.22 5.69 -19.06
N LYS A 31 5.12 5.12 -19.88
CA LYS A 31 5.44 5.67 -21.22
C LYS A 31 4.30 5.54 -22.23
N LYS A 32 3.29 4.68 -21.95
CA LYS A 32 2.11 4.51 -22.76
C LYS A 32 1.04 5.53 -22.36
N GLU A 33 0.07 5.76 -23.26
CA GLU A 33 -1.10 6.56 -22.92
C GLU A 33 -1.89 5.97 -21.75
N LEU A 34 -2.61 6.82 -21.01
CA LEU A 34 -3.34 6.45 -19.80
C LEU A 34 -4.19 5.19 -19.98
N ASN A 35 -5.03 5.15 -21.00
CA ASN A 35 -5.94 4.04 -21.26
C ASN A 35 -5.24 2.74 -21.66
N SER A 36 -4.15 2.82 -22.42
CA SER A 36 -3.37 1.66 -22.91
C SER A 36 -2.29 1.21 -21.94
N GLY A 37 -1.85 2.07 -21.03
CA GLY A 37 -0.86 1.82 -19.98
C GLY A 37 -1.53 1.53 -18.65
N ILE A 38 -1.65 2.54 -17.82
CA ILE A 38 -2.14 2.46 -16.44
C ILE A 38 -3.54 1.86 -16.38
N GLY A 39 -4.47 2.34 -17.22
CA GLY A 39 -5.86 1.86 -17.22
C GLY A 39 -5.97 0.36 -17.53
N LYS A 40 -5.18 -0.16 -18.48
CA LYS A 40 -5.19 -1.58 -18.82
C LYS A 40 -4.59 -2.44 -17.69
N VAL A 41 -3.51 -1.99 -17.08
CA VAL A 41 -2.85 -2.69 -15.97
C VAL A 41 -3.75 -2.72 -14.74
N SER A 42 -4.35 -1.58 -14.37
CA SER A 42 -5.25 -1.49 -13.22
C SER A 42 -6.50 -2.36 -13.37
N LYS A 43 -7.05 -2.49 -14.59
CA LYS A 43 -8.19 -3.39 -14.86
C LYS A 43 -7.89 -4.87 -14.55
N VAL A 44 -6.62 -5.27 -14.54
CA VAL A 44 -6.21 -6.64 -14.20
C VAL A 44 -5.74 -6.73 -12.76
N LEU A 45 -4.88 -5.81 -12.31
CA LEU A 45 -4.26 -5.89 -11.00
C LEU A 45 -5.24 -5.62 -9.86
N ILE A 46 -6.21 -4.69 -10.03
CA ILE A 46 -7.17 -4.37 -8.98
C ILE A 46 -8.11 -5.55 -8.69
N PRO A 47 -8.79 -6.17 -9.65
CA PRO A 47 -9.59 -7.36 -9.39
C PRO A 47 -8.77 -8.52 -8.81
N LEU A 48 -7.54 -8.71 -9.30
CA LEU A 48 -6.65 -9.74 -8.79
C LEU A 48 -6.27 -9.48 -7.32
N LEU A 49 -6.00 -8.23 -6.96
CA LEU A 49 -5.77 -7.80 -5.59
C LEU A 49 -6.98 -8.15 -4.71
N PHE A 50 -8.20 -7.83 -5.16
CA PHE A 50 -9.43 -8.17 -4.43
C PHE A 50 -9.58 -9.68 -4.21
N VAL A 51 -9.31 -10.49 -5.23
CA VAL A 51 -9.39 -11.96 -5.12
C VAL A 51 -8.37 -12.51 -4.12
N ILE A 52 -7.13 -12.03 -4.19
CA ILE A 52 -6.07 -12.44 -3.25
C ILE A 52 -6.43 -12.04 -1.82
N MET A 53 -6.85 -10.79 -1.62
CA MET A 53 -7.24 -10.31 -0.30
C MET A 53 -8.47 -11.04 0.23
N ALA A 54 -9.46 -11.34 -0.62
CA ALA A 54 -10.61 -12.14 -0.22
C ALA A 54 -10.20 -13.55 0.25
N ALA A 55 -9.28 -14.20 -0.46
CA ALA A 55 -8.76 -15.49 -0.04
C ALA A 55 -8.04 -15.42 1.32
N ILE A 56 -7.23 -14.37 1.55
CA ILE A 56 -6.54 -14.14 2.82
C ILE A 56 -7.55 -13.89 3.95
N VAL A 57 -8.54 -13.02 3.73
CA VAL A 57 -9.56 -12.70 4.74
C VAL A 57 -10.40 -13.93 5.09
N ILE A 58 -10.92 -14.64 4.08
CA ILE A 58 -11.72 -15.85 4.31
C ILE A 58 -10.91 -16.89 5.09
N PHE A 59 -9.66 -17.08 4.73
CA PHE A 59 -8.80 -18.03 5.44
C PHE A 59 -8.51 -17.55 6.87
N SER A 60 -8.21 -16.27 7.09
CA SER A 60 -7.92 -15.73 8.41
C SER A 60 -9.07 -15.90 9.41
N LEU A 61 -10.30 -15.85 8.92
CA LEU A 61 -11.52 -16.10 9.72
C LEU A 61 -11.66 -17.57 10.17
N THR A 62 -10.90 -18.50 9.58
CA THR A 62 -10.87 -19.91 10.00
C THR A 62 -9.80 -20.22 11.05
N LEU A 63 -8.93 -19.26 11.37
CA LEU A 63 -7.84 -19.44 12.31
C LEU A 63 -8.34 -19.48 13.77
N PRO A 64 -7.73 -20.30 14.65
CA PRO A 64 -8.06 -20.28 16.07
C PRO A 64 -7.72 -18.91 16.68
N GLY A 65 -8.64 -18.34 17.46
CA GLY A 65 -8.46 -17.02 18.08
C GLY A 65 -8.83 -15.82 17.19
N HIS A 66 -9.32 -16.02 15.95
CA HIS A 66 -9.81 -14.94 15.10
C HIS A 66 -10.88 -14.07 15.80
N ASN A 67 -11.74 -14.69 16.63
CA ASN A 67 -12.78 -13.98 17.36
C ASN A 67 -12.24 -12.86 18.24
N LEU A 68 -11.08 -13.07 18.91
CA LEU A 68 -10.43 -12.05 19.74
C LEU A 68 -10.09 -10.81 18.89
N GLY A 69 -9.56 -11.03 17.71
CA GLY A 69 -9.25 -9.93 16.80
C GLY A 69 -10.49 -9.19 16.31
N ILE A 70 -11.54 -9.91 15.94
CA ILE A 70 -12.82 -9.31 15.50
C ILE A 70 -13.46 -8.54 16.64
N GLU A 71 -13.46 -9.08 17.86
CA GLU A 71 -13.99 -8.41 19.04
C GLU A 71 -13.24 -7.10 19.31
N THR A 72 -11.90 -7.14 19.25
CA THR A 72 -11.07 -5.93 19.37
C THR A 72 -11.38 -4.89 18.31
N LEU A 73 -11.60 -5.29 17.06
CA LEU A 73 -11.95 -4.40 15.96
C LEU A 73 -13.33 -3.75 16.14
N LEU A 74 -14.31 -4.52 16.64
CA LEU A 74 -15.71 -4.09 16.69
C LEU A 74 -16.14 -3.52 18.05
N THR A 75 -15.31 -3.66 19.09
CA THR A 75 -15.63 -3.11 20.41
C THR A 75 -15.30 -1.62 20.46
N PRO A 76 -16.31 -0.73 20.52
CA PRO A 76 -16.06 0.70 20.52
C PRO A 76 -15.59 1.17 21.90
N ASP A 77 -14.56 1.99 21.92
CA ASP A 77 -14.18 2.77 23.09
C ASP A 77 -14.79 4.17 23.02
N TRP A 78 -15.92 4.36 23.71
CA TRP A 78 -16.64 5.63 23.73
C TRP A 78 -15.91 6.73 24.50
N SER A 79 -14.92 6.39 25.33
CA SER A 79 -14.17 7.34 26.14
C SER A 79 -13.31 8.29 25.29
N VAL A 80 -12.90 7.84 24.11
CA VAL A 80 -12.03 8.60 23.20
C VAL A 80 -12.78 9.59 22.27
N LEU A 81 -14.12 9.60 22.29
CA LEU A 81 -14.90 10.48 21.40
C LEU A 81 -14.62 11.98 21.61
N PHE A 82 -14.18 12.38 22.79
CA PHE A 82 -13.86 13.77 23.12
C PHE A 82 -12.37 14.09 22.97
N ASP A 83 -11.55 13.11 22.57
CA ASP A 83 -10.15 13.34 22.26
C ASP A 83 -9.98 13.88 20.83
N VAL A 84 -9.54 15.12 20.72
CA VAL A 84 -9.30 15.79 19.43
C VAL A 84 -8.26 15.03 18.57
N ASN A 85 -7.29 14.37 19.19
CA ASN A 85 -6.27 13.64 18.45
C ASN A 85 -6.85 12.45 17.67
N ILE A 86 -7.88 11.79 18.20
CA ILE A 86 -8.59 10.70 17.51
C ILE A 86 -9.28 11.21 16.25
N TRP A 87 -9.93 12.37 16.35
CA TRP A 87 -10.56 13.00 15.18
C TRP A 87 -9.55 13.46 14.14
N LEU A 88 -8.42 14.04 14.57
CA LEU A 88 -7.34 14.42 13.67
C LEU A 88 -6.76 13.20 12.95
N ALA A 89 -6.53 12.10 13.68
CA ALA A 89 -6.06 10.85 13.08
C ALA A 89 -7.06 10.28 12.06
N ALA A 90 -8.36 10.28 12.38
CA ALA A 90 -9.41 9.81 11.48
C ALA A 90 -9.49 10.67 10.20
N PHE A 91 -9.45 12.00 10.33
CA PHE A 91 -9.42 12.92 9.18
C PHE A 91 -8.16 12.72 8.32
N SER A 92 -7.01 12.59 8.96
CA SER A 92 -5.75 12.35 8.26
C SER A 92 -5.81 11.04 7.47
N GLN A 93 -6.36 9.97 8.06
CA GLN A 93 -6.55 8.69 7.38
C GLN A 93 -7.46 8.83 6.15
N ILE A 94 -8.58 9.55 6.24
CA ILE A 94 -9.49 9.76 5.12
C ILE A 94 -8.81 10.55 3.99
N ILE A 95 -8.10 11.63 4.33
CA ILE A 95 -7.38 12.47 3.36
C ILE A 95 -6.32 11.63 2.64
N PHE A 96 -5.55 10.84 3.38
CA PHE A 96 -4.49 9.98 2.84
C PHE A 96 -5.08 8.85 1.98
N SER A 97 -6.07 8.13 2.48
CA SER A 97 -6.69 6.99 1.81
C SER A 97 -7.35 7.37 0.48
N LEU A 98 -8.03 8.51 0.44
CA LEU A 98 -8.64 9.03 -0.78
C LEU A 98 -7.68 9.87 -1.64
N SER A 99 -6.40 9.96 -1.25
CA SER A 99 -5.36 10.74 -1.95
C SER A 99 -5.76 12.20 -2.22
N LEU A 100 -6.45 12.82 -1.25
CA LEU A 100 -6.89 14.20 -1.36
C LEU A 100 -5.70 15.16 -1.22
N GLY A 101 -5.71 16.24 -1.97
CA GLY A 101 -4.65 17.26 -1.95
C GLY A 101 -3.40 16.93 -2.77
N MET A 102 -3.32 15.75 -3.39
CA MET A 102 -2.15 15.29 -4.16
C MET A 102 -2.28 15.47 -5.68
N ALA A 103 -3.23 16.29 -6.14
CA ALA A 103 -3.58 16.51 -7.55
C ALA A 103 -3.99 15.25 -8.33
N ILE A 104 -4.04 14.08 -7.71
CA ILE A 104 -4.39 12.80 -8.37
C ILE A 104 -5.81 12.86 -8.91
N ALA A 105 -6.78 13.21 -8.07
CA ALA A 105 -8.18 13.32 -8.47
C ALA A 105 -8.38 14.32 -9.62
N LEU A 106 -7.74 15.50 -9.53
CA LEU A 106 -7.80 16.53 -10.58
C LEU A 106 -7.26 16.00 -11.91
N THR A 107 -6.13 15.32 -11.88
CA THR A 107 -5.51 14.74 -13.07
C THR A 107 -6.41 13.69 -13.71
N TYR A 108 -6.97 12.75 -12.92
CA TYR A 108 -7.84 11.73 -13.49
C TYR A 108 -9.17 12.29 -13.99
N VAL A 109 -9.72 13.31 -13.32
CA VAL A 109 -10.95 13.99 -13.78
C VAL A 109 -10.71 14.70 -15.13
N SER A 110 -9.53 15.26 -15.38
CA SER A 110 -9.20 15.91 -16.65
C SER A 110 -9.21 14.97 -17.87
N TYR A 111 -9.17 13.66 -17.65
CA TYR A 111 -9.29 12.65 -18.70
C TYR A 111 -10.70 12.13 -18.91
N LEU A 112 -11.66 12.53 -18.07
CA LEU A 112 -13.04 12.10 -18.22
C LEU A 112 -13.75 12.88 -19.35
N PRO A 113 -14.65 12.24 -20.11
CA PRO A 113 -15.54 12.93 -21.02
C PRO A 113 -16.39 14.00 -20.31
N GLU A 114 -16.74 15.07 -21.00
CA GLU A 114 -17.50 16.19 -20.44
C GLU A 114 -18.89 15.80 -19.90
N ASP A 115 -19.50 14.76 -20.45
CA ASP A 115 -20.80 14.22 -20.05
C ASP A 115 -20.71 13.22 -18.88
N SER A 116 -19.54 13.04 -18.29
CA SER A 116 -19.32 12.10 -17.20
C SER A 116 -20.10 12.47 -15.93
N LYS A 117 -20.79 11.50 -15.34
CA LYS A 117 -21.51 11.67 -14.06
C LYS A 117 -20.52 11.68 -12.89
N LEU A 118 -19.84 12.81 -12.68
CA LEU A 118 -18.74 12.95 -11.73
C LEU A 118 -19.14 12.51 -10.30
N ILE A 119 -20.32 12.94 -9.81
CA ILE A 119 -20.80 12.60 -8.47
C ILE A 119 -20.91 11.08 -8.30
N ASN A 120 -21.50 10.39 -9.27
CA ASN A 120 -21.64 8.93 -9.21
C ASN A 120 -20.26 8.25 -9.19
N ASN A 121 -19.31 8.73 -10.00
CA ASN A 121 -17.96 8.19 -10.03
C ASN A 121 -17.26 8.36 -8.67
N VAL A 122 -17.38 9.54 -8.06
CA VAL A 122 -16.81 9.82 -6.73
C VAL A 122 -17.44 8.91 -5.67
N LEU A 123 -18.75 8.77 -5.65
CA LEU A 123 -19.45 7.88 -4.70
C LEU A 123 -19.00 6.43 -4.84
N ILE A 124 -18.84 5.93 -6.07
CA ILE A 124 -18.35 4.57 -6.32
C ILE A 124 -16.92 4.41 -5.79
N VAL A 125 -16.04 5.37 -6.07
CA VAL A 125 -14.64 5.32 -5.61
C VAL A 125 -14.57 5.33 -4.09
N VAL A 126 -15.24 6.28 -3.43
CA VAL A 126 -15.23 6.41 -1.97
C VAL A 126 -15.81 5.17 -1.30
N SER A 127 -16.98 4.69 -1.77
CA SER A 127 -17.63 3.51 -1.19
C SER A 127 -16.80 2.23 -1.41
N SER A 128 -16.18 2.09 -2.59
CA SER A 128 -15.32 0.93 -2.88
C SER A 128 -14.05 0.95 -2.02
N ASN A 129 -13.42 2.13 -1.86
CA ASN A 129 -12.23 2.30 -1.02
C ASN A 129 -12.55 1.95 0.45
N SER A 130 -13.55 2.59 1.03
CA SER A 130 -13.91 2.35 2.44
C SER A 130 -14.40 0.92 2.66
N GLY A 131 -15.16 0.36 1.72
CA GLY A 131 -15.60 -1.04 1.79
C GLY A 131 -14.42 -2.01 1.77
N PHE A 132 -13.41 -1.75 0.93
CA PHE A 132 -12.20 -2.58 0.87
C PHE A 132 -11.34 -2.45 2.14
N GLU A 133 -11.20 -1.25 2.70
CA GLU A 133 -10.50 -1.03 3.97
C GLU A 133 -11.15 -1.82 5.12
N ILE A 134 -12.47 -1.70 5.28
CA ILE A 134 -13.21 -2.43 6.32
C ILE A 134 -13.08 -3.94 6.09
N PHE A 135 -13.27 -4.41 4.86
CA PHE A 135 -13.12 -5.82 4.53
C PHE A 135 -11.73 -6.36 4.88
N THR A 136 -10.69 -5.62 4.54
CA THR A 136 -9.29 -5.98 4.82
C THR A 136 -8.99 -5.97 6.31
N ALA A 137 -9.59 -5.02 7.07
CA ALA A 137 -9.44 -4.93 8.51
C ALA A 137 -9.88 -6.21 9.23
N PHE A 138 -10.99 -6.84 8.79
CA PHE A 138 -11.41 -8.14 9.34
C PHE A 138 -10.33 -9.21 9.19
N GLY A 139 -9.65 -9.24 8.05
CA GLY A 139 -8.53 -10.18 7.83
C GLY A 139 -7.34 -9.90 8.72
N VAL A 140 -6.90 -8.65 8.78
CA VAL A 140 -5.75 -8.22 9.57
C VAL A 140 -5.97 -8.49 11.05
N PHE A 141 -7.11 -8.08 11.60
CA PHE A 141 -7.41 -8.28 13.01
C PHE A 141 -7.63 -9.76 13.36
N SER A 142 -8.19 -10.57 12.47
CA SER A 142 -8.29 -12.02 12.65
C SER A 142 -6.90 -12.68 12.77
N ILE A 143 -5.95 -12.25 11.95
CA ILE A 143 -4.56 -12.73 12.01
C ILE A 143 -3.87 -12.26 13.30
N LEU A 144 -4.09 -11.02 13.73
CA LEU A 144 -3.56 -10.51 15.01
C LEU A 144 -4.15 -11.27 16.20
N GLY A 145 -5.45 -11.59 16.18
CA GLY A 145 -6.10 -12.42 17.18
C GLY A 145 -5.51 -13.82 17.25
N PHE A 146 -5.28 -14.46 16.10
CA PHE A 146 -4.57 -15.74 16.03
C PHE A 146 -3.17 -15.65 16.66
N MET A 147 -2.40 -14.61 16.34
CA MET A 147 -1.07 -14.41 16.89
C MET A 147 -1.11 -14.20 18.41
N SER A 148 -2.04 -13.40 18.91
CA SER A 148 -2.23 -13.16 20.34
C SER A 148 -2.45 -14.47 21.10
N VAL A 149 -3.35 -15.30 20.62
CA VAL A 149 -3.66 -16.61 21.23
C VAL A 149 -2.47 -17.57 21.14
N THR A 150 -1.76 -17.58 20.01
CA THR A 150 -0.65 -18.52 19.78
C THR A 150 0.62 -18.14 20.52
N SER A 151 0.93 -16.84 20.64
CA SER A 151 2.13 -16.34 21.31
C SER A 151 1.92 -16.00 22.78
N GLY A 152 0.67 -15.91 23.25
CA GLY A 152 0.34 -15.47 24.60
C GLY A 152 0.61 -13.97 24.86
N VAL A 153 0.76 -13.19 23.79
CA VAL A 153 1.03 -11.74 23.86
C VAL A 153 -0.28 -10.97 23.67
N PRO A 154 -0.59 -9.94 24.48
CA PRO A 154 -1.80 -9.14 24.30
C PRO A 154 -1.88 -8.52 22.91
N ILE A 155 -3.09 -8.50 22.30
CA ILE A 155 -3.30 -8.02 20.93
C ILE A 155 -2.88 -6.56 20.76
N GLU A 156 -3.05 -5.73 21.78
CA GLU A 156 -2.69 -4.32 21.78
C GLU A 156 -1.19 -4.10 21.56
N SER A 157 -0.37 -5.01 22.07
CA SER A 157 1.09 -4.95 21.91
C SER A 157 1.55 -5.44 20.52
N LEU A 158 0.69 -6.15 19.80
CA LEU A 158 0.94 -6.64 18.45
C LEU A 158 0.50 -5.63 17.38
N ILE A 159 -0.38 -4.70 17.73
CA ILE A 159 -0.84 -3.66 16.82
C ILE A 159 0.30 -2.69 16.60
N ARG A 160 0.92 -2.81 15.43
CA ARG A 160 1.95 -1.90 14.94
C ARG A 160 1.47 -1.22 13.67
N GLN A 161 1.94 -0.01 13.45
CA GLN A 161 1.59 0.74 12.25
C GLN A 161 2.67 0.57 11.17
N GLY A 162 2.28 0.81 9.91
CA GLY A 162 3.18 0.93 8.78
C GLY A 162 3.98 -0.33 8.47
N THR A 163 5.24 -0.13 8.15
CA THR A 163 6.18 -1.17 7.69
C THR A 163 6.42 -2.27 8.72
N GLY A 164 6.34 -1.96 10.01
CA GLY A 164 6.51 -2.94 11.08
C GLY A 164 5.45 -4.04 11.06
N LEU A 165 4.19 -3.69 10.80
CA LEU A 165 3.11 -4.66 10.66
C LEU A 165 3.35 -5.58 9.45
N VAL A 166 3.65 -4.98 8.29
CA VAL A 166 3.77 -5.69 7.01
C VAL A 166 4.99 -6.59 6.94
N PHE A 167 6.15 -6.11 7.38
CA PHE A 167 7.44 -6.78 7.14
C PHE A 167 8.02 -7.51 8.36
N ILE A 168 7.46 -7.32 9.54
CA ILE A 168 7.90 -8.03 10.75
C ILE A 168 6.79 -8.93 11.27
N VAL A 169 5.60 -8.35 11.55
CA VAL A 169 4.51 -9.10 12.18
C VAL A 169 3.96 -10.17 11.24
N PHE A 170 3.54 -9.83 10.03
CA PHE A 170 2.97 -10.79 9.09
C PHE A 170 3.90 -11.95 8.71
N PRO A 171 5.19 -11.73 8.35
CA PRO A 171 6.11 -12.84 8.09
C PRO A 171 6.27 -13.78 9.29
N THR A 172 6.32 -13.23 10.50
CA THR A 172 6.40 -14.05 11.71
C THR A 172 5.16 -14.93 11.86
N ILE A 173 3.97 -14.38 11.61
CA ILE A 173 2.71 -15.12 11.65
C ILE A 173 2.70 -16.23 10.59
N PHE A 174 3.02 -15.93 9.34
CA PHE A 174 3.04 -16.92 8.27
C PHE A 174 4.00 -18.08 8.57
N ASN A 175 5.12 -17.83 9.25
CA ASN A 175 6.03 -18.88 9.68
C ASN A 175 5.41 -19.81 10.74
N THR A 176 4.50 -19.33 11.57
CA THR A 176 3.80 -20.15 12.57
C THR A 176 2.64 -20.96 12.00
N MET A 177 2.12 -20.56 10.83
CA MET A 177 0.96 -21.20 10.19
C MET A 177 1.30 -22.48 9.41
N GLY A 178 2.55 -22.94 9.38
CA GLY A 178 2.95 -24.17 8.70
C GLY A 178 2.72 -24.11 7.18
N ILE A 179 2.00 -25.10 6.63
CA ILE A 179 1.75 -25.20 5.17
C ILE A 179 0.90 -24.02 4.67
N ALA A 180 -0.10 -23.60 5.44
CA ALA A 180 -0.95 -22.47 5.08
C ALA A 180 -0.14 -21.17 4.94
N GLY A 181 0.80 -20.92 5.83
CA GLY A 181 1.68 -19.75 5.75
C GLY A 181 2.58 -19.74 4.53
N LYS A 182 3.00 -20.92 4.04
CA LYS A 182 3.79 -21.03 2.80
C LYS A 182 3.02 -20.60 1.55
N ILE A 183 1.69 -20.65 1.58
CA ILE A 183 0.82 -20.21 0.48
C ILE A 183 0.40 -18.76 0.70
N LEU A 184 -0.07 -18.42 1.90
CA LEU A 184 -0.60 -17.09 2.20
C LEU A 184 0.48 -16.01 2.21
N GLY A 185 1.69 -16.33 2.69
CA GLY A 185 2.79 -15.37 2.70
C GLY A 185 3.12 -14.80 1.31
N PRO A 186 3.45 -15.64 0.32
CA PRO A 186 3.68 -15.18 -1.05
C PRO A 186 2.49 -14.44 -1.65
N LEU A 187 1.24 -14.91 -1.42
CA LEU A 187 0.04 -14.23 -1.91
C LEU A 187 -0.12 -12.85 -1.29
N PHE A 188 0.14 -12.69 0.00
CA PHE A 188 0.09 -11.42 0.70
C PHE A 188 1.11 -10.43 0.13
N PHE A 189 2.37 -10.85 -0.01
CA PHE A 189 3.39 -9.98 -0.59
C PHE A 189 3.14 -9.66 -2.07
N LEU A 190 2.55 -10.58 -2.82
CA LEU A 190 2.13 -10.32 -4.19
C LEU A 190 1.00 -9.27 -4.24
N ALA A 191 0.03 -9.33 -3.32
CA ALA A 191 -1.02 -8.34 -3.20
C ALA A 191 -0.45 -6.95 -2.88
N ILE A 192 0.50 -6.85 -1.93
CA ILE A 192 1.18 -5.60 -1.59
C ILE A 192 1.97 -5.05 -2.79
N LEU A 193 2.67 -5.92 -3.53
CA LEU A 193 3.40 -5.51 -4.72
C LEU A 193 2.46 -4.91 -5.78
N PHE A 194 1.30 -5.53 -6.03
CA PHE A 194 0.31 -5.01 -6.97
C PHE A 194 -0.29 -3.69 -6.49
N ALA A 195 -0.64 -3.59 -5.21
CA ALA A 195 -1.11 -2.34 -4.60
C ALA A 195 -0.05 -1.23 -4.73
N GLY A 196 1.21 -1.54 -4.42
CA GLY A 196 2.32 -0.60 -4.54
C GLY A 196 2.56 -0.10 -5.96
N ILE A 197 2.54 -1.00 -6.95
CA ILE A 197 2.71 -0.62 -8.36
C ILE A 197 1.55 0.27 -8.83
N THR A 198 0.30 -0.07 -8.52
CA THR A 198 -0.86 0.74 -8.92
C THR A 198 -0.86 2.11 -8.25
N SER A 199 -0.47 2.19 -6.98
CA SER A 199 -0.30 3.46 -6.26
C SER A 199 0.83 4.32 -6.85
N ALA A 200 2.00 3.73 -7.11
CA ALA A 200 3.12 4.44 -7.71
C ALA A 200 2.76 5.02 -9.10
N LEU A 201 2.01 4.27 -9.89
CA LEU A 201 1.50 4.75 -11.17
C LEU A 201 0.50 5.92 -11.00
N GLY A 202 -0.37 5.84 -9.99
CA GLY A 202 -1.31 6.90 -9.64
C GLY A 202 -0.63 8.20 -9.26
N PHE A 203 0.44 8.13 -8.45
CA PHE A 203 1.24 9.30 -8.06
C PHE A 203 2.10 9.85 -9.20
N LEU A 204 2.58 8.98 -10.08
CA LEU A 204 3.45 9.40 -11.18
C LEU A 204 2.68 10.17 -12.25
N GLU A 205 1.41 9.90 -12.47
CA GLU A 205 0.60 10.48 -13.54
C GLU A 205 0.45 12.01 -13.45
N PRO A 206 0.10 12.62 -12.29
CA PRO A 206 0.08 14.06 -12.14
C PRO A 206 1.43 14.74 -12.43
N LEU A 207 2.51 14.12 -11.94
CA LEU A 207 3.87 14.62 -12.18
C LEU A 207 4.23 14.54 -13.66
N LEU A 208 3.84 13.45 -14.32
CA LEU A 208 4.08 13.22 -15.74
C LEU A 208 3.40 14.28 -16.61
N ASN A 209 2.11 14.55 -16.34
CA ASN A 209 1.38 15.59 -17.02
C ASN A 209 1.98 16.97 -16.80
N SER A 210 2.29 17.31 -15.54
CA SER A 210 2.89 18.60 -15.20
C SER A 210 4.22 18.82 -15.93
N VAL A 211 5.05 17.79 -16.06
CA VAL A 211 6.33 17.87 -16.79
C VAL A 211 6.10 17.97 -18.30
N CYS A 212 5.14 17.23 -18.85
CA CYS A 212 4.78 17.34 -20.25
C CYS A 212 4.30 18.75 -20.60
N ASP A 213 3.39 19.29 -19.81
CA ASP A 213 2.77 20.60 -20.08
C ASP A 213 3.76 21.75 -19.89
N LYS A 214 4.57 21.70 -18.81
CA LYS A 214 5.50 22.77 -18.48
C LYS A 214 6.68 22.86 -19.45
N PHE A 215 7.23 21.70 -19.87
CA PHE A 215 8.47 21.64 -20.65
C PHE A 215 8.23 21.26 -22.13
N GLY A 216 7.00 20.95 -22.52
CA GLY A 216 6.68 20.50 -23.88
C GLY A 216 7.33 19.15 -24.23
N PHE A 217 7.65 18.33 -23.23
CA PHE A 217 8.29 17.03 -23.47
C PHE A 217 7.27 15.99 -23.89
N THR A 218 7.72 15.03 -24.71
CA THR A 218 6.91 13.86 -25.00
C THR A 218 6.73 13.00 -23.73
N ARG A 219 5.58 12.34 -23.61
CA ARG A 219 5.25 11.45 -22.50
C ARG A 219 6.38 10.43 -22.20
N LYS A 220 6.97 9.84 -23.23
CA LYS A 220 8.09 8.89 -23.10
C LYS A 220 9.32 9.54 -22.46
N LYS A 221 9.66 10.77 -22.86
CA LYS A 221 10.81 11.51 -22.30
C LYS A 221 10.55 11.89 -20.85
N SER A 222 9.36 12.40 -20.53
CA SER A 222 8.95 12.73 -19.17
C SER A 222 8.95 11.50 -18.24
N ALA A 223 8.39 10.38 -18.71
CA ALA A 223 8.41 9.11 -17.96
C ALA A 223 9.86 8.63 -17.70
N SER A 224 10.75 8.75 -18.70
CA SER A 224 12.16 8.33 -18.51
C SER A 224 12.88 9.20 -17.48
N ILE A 225 12.65 10.52 -17.49
CA ILE A 225 13.26 11.44 -16.52
C ILE A 225 12.70 11.16 -15.11
N LEU A 226 11.38 11.11 -14.95
CA LEU A 226 10.75 10.93 -13.64
C LEU A 226 11.07 9.56 -13.03
N CYS A 227 11.02 8.48 -13.83
CA CYS A 227 11.40 7.16 -13.34
C CYS A 227 12.90 7.07 -13.02
N GLY A 228 13.76 7.74 -13.80
CA GLY A 228 15.19 7.81 -13.50
C GLY A 228 15.48 8.54 -12.19
N VAL A 229 14.87 9.70 -11.97
CA VAL A 229 15.00 10.46 -10.72
C VAL A 229 14.41 9.67 -9.54
N GLY A 230 13.22 9.09 -9.70
CA GLY A 230 12.59 8.26 -8.67
C GLY A 230 13.44 7.04 -8.32
N PHE A 231 14.01 6.37 -9.30
CA PHE A 231 14.96 5.27 -9.08
C PHE A 231 16.19 5.71 -8.27
N MET A 232 16.80 6.83 -8.65
CA MET A 232 17.96 7.37 -7.94
C MET A 232 17.64 7.71 -6.48
N ILE A 233 16.50 8.34 -6.23
CA ILE A 233 16.03 8.62 -4.86
C ILE A 233 15.78 7.32 -4.10
N SER A 234 15.12 6.34 -4.73
CA SER A 234 14.83 5.04 -4.12
C SER A 234 16.07 4.23 -3.75
N MET A 235 17.21 4.46 -4.42
CA MET A 235 18.48 3.81 -4.08
C MET A 235 18.94 4.14 -2.66
N PHE A 236 18.64 5.33 -2.14
CA PHE A 236 18.95 5.68 -0.75
C PHE A 236 18.25 4.76 0.26
N PHE A 237 17.08 4.23 -0.10
CA PHE A 237 16.30 3.30 0.73
C PHE A 237 16.73 1.82 0.59
N THR A 238 17.76 1.52 -0.18
CA THR A 238 18.34 0.16 -0.28
C THR A 238 19.55 -0.06 0.63
N CYS A 239 19.97 0.96 1.35
CA CYS A 239 21.07 0.89 2.31
C CYS A 239 20.62 0.25 3.63
N GLY A 240 21.57 -0.25 4.44
CA GLY A 240 21.28 -0.91 5.71
C GLY A 240 20.54 -0.07 6.77
N ILE A 241 20.42 1.25 6.56
CA ILE A 241 19.68 2.19 7.40
C ILE A 241 18.27 2.52 6.86
N SER A 242 17.80 1.79 5.86
CA SER A 242 16.53 2.08 5.18
C SER A 242 15.34 2.23 6.13
N SER A 243 15.27 1.42 7.20
CA SER A 243 14.20 1.52 8.21
C SER A 243 14.15 2.87 8.92
N TYR A 244 15.32 3.42 9.28
CA TYR A 244 15.40 4.76 9.89
C TYR A 244 15.06 5.87 8.91
N LEU A 245 15.48 5.72 7.62
CA LEU A 245 15.12 6.70 6.59
C LEU A 245 13.61 6.73 6.34
N VAL A 246 12.96 5.59 6.36
CA VAL A 246 11.50 5.52 6.23
C VAL A 246 10.82 6.21 7.41
N GLU A 247 11.25 5.95 8.67
CA GLU A 247 10.69 6.61 9.86
C GLU A 247 10.88 8.13 9.88
N ILE A 248 11.95 8.66 9.25
CA ILE A 248 12.19 10.11 9.19
C ILE A 248 11.33 10.79 8.12
N VAL A 249 11.01 10.08 7.05
CA VAL A 249 10.28 10.63 5.88
C VAL A 249 8.79 10.44 6.02
N ASP A 250 8.33 9.44 6.78
CA ASP A 250 6.94 9.11 7.04
C ASP A 250 6.36 10.04 8.13
#